data_b79bc6beb43c8db9d7eeab160a5f589a
#
_entry.id   b79bc6beb43c8db9d7eeab160a5f589a
#
_cell.length_a   1.000
_cell.length_b   1.000
_cell.length_c   1.000
_cell.angle_alpha   90.00
_cell.angle_beta   90.00
_cell.angle_gamma   90.00
#
_symmetry.space_group_name_H-M   'P 1'
#
loop_
_entity.id
_entity.type
_entity.pdbx_description
1 polymer ?
#
loop_
_entity_poly.entity_id
_entity_poly.type
_entity_poly.pdbx_seq_one_letter_code
_entity_poly.pdbx_strand_id
1 'polypeptide(L)'
;MSPLPKNDKPVDITQIAQALGVSKTTVSRAISGNGRISAATRQRVLDYVKAHNYTPSMMARGLVKRCSYNISLVISKQFSDFELPYLRKVMRSVYQVAGDSDYDVLLTMVDENETRPVERLLDYRKIDGLILTRTLEHDPLIPLLKARKVPFVAIGQPEDNQVLSVDHDQVGGCREMTSLLLMKGMLFLELESDDLRMEAVQQAVERGADCILCMDERLAQLTLNMLKQLNLRVPQDIRLASLYDNENLVNTVPPITAVQFNADILGLKATQQLLCALQGQPVETRMELGYQISLRQSTQT
;
A
#
# COMPACT_ATOMS: atom_id res chain seq x y z
N MET A 1 23.76 41.16 -9.68
CA MET A 1 22.73 40.46 -8.90
C MET A 1 21.42 41.21 -9.06
N SER A 2 20.54 40.71 -9.91
CA SER A 2 19.22 41.32 -10.08
C SER A 2 18.35 40.96 -8.87
N PRO A 3 17.51 41.90 -8.35
CA PRO A 3 16.65 41.61 -7.24
C PRO A 3 15.58 40.60 -7.63
N LEU A 4 15.36 39.61 -6.76
CA LEU A 4 14.26 38.65 -6.88
C LEU A 4 12.93 39.41 -7.01
N PRO A 5 11.99 38.95 -7.86
CA PRO A 5 10.73 39.64 -8.05
C PRO A 5 9.94 39.68 -6.74
N LYS A 6 9.38 40.86 -6.47
CA LYS A 6 8.51 41.14 -5.34
C LYS A 6 7.29 40.20 -5.36
N ASN A 7 7.07 39.59 -4.22
CA ASN A 7 5.93 38.93 -3.63
C ASN A 7 4.58 39.33 -4.28
N ASP A 8 4.24 38.77 -5.42
CA ASP A 8 2.86 38.75 -5.89
C ASP A 8 2.11 37.70 -5.05
N LYS A 9 1.45 38.20 -4.01
CA LYS A 9 0.53 37.34 -3.24
C LYS A 9 -0.46 36.73 -4.23
N PRO A 10 -0.63 35.42 -4.25
CA PRO A 10 -1.61 34.78 -5.13
C PRO A 10 -2.98 35.43 -4.90
N VAL A 11 -3.67 35.73 -6.00
CA VAL A 11 -5.02 36.31 -5.97
C VAL A 11 -5.91 35.46 -5.08
N ASP A 12 -6.62 36.09 -4.14
CA ASP A 12 -7.57 35.36 -3.26
C ASP A 12 -9.02 35.48 -3.78
N ILE A 13 -9.91 34.65 -3.25
CA ILE A 13 -11.32 34.63 -3.63
C ILE A 13 -12.01 35.98 -3.36
N THR A 14 -11.52 36.78 -2.43
CA THR A 14 -12.03 38.11 -2.08
C THR A 14 -11.72 39.08 -3.20
N GLN A 15 -10.50 39.06 -3.71
CA GLN A 15 -10.06 39.91 -4.81
C GLN A 15 -10.82 39.58 -6.10
N ILE A 16 -11.05 38.29 -6.39
CA ILE A 16 -11.86 37.85 -7.53
C ILE A 16 -13.30 38.37 -7.40
N ALA A 17 -13.91 38.22 -6.24
CA ALA A 17 -15.26 38.69 -5.96
C ALA A 17 -15.39 40.21 -6.17
N GLN A 18 -14.42 40.98 -5.66
CA GLN A 18 -14.36 42.45 -5.84
C GLN A 18 -14.18 42.84 -7.32
N ALA A 19 -13.22 42.22 -8.01
CA ALA A 19 -12.92 42.54 -9.42
C ALA A 19 -14.11 42.27 -10.36
N LEU A 20 -14.91 41.23 -10.06
CA LEU A 20 -16.05 40.83 -10.88
C LEU A 20 -17.39 41.44 -10.39
N GLY A 21 -17.42 42.15 -9.24
CA GLY A 21 -18.64 42.70 -8.66
C GLY A 21 -19.64 41.66 -8.23
N VAL A 22 -19.15 40.50 -7.72
CA VAL A 22 -19.99 39.39 -7.26
C VAL A 22 -19.65 39.00 -5.82
N SER A 23 -20.50 38.20 -5.16
CA SER A 23 -20.20 37.69 -3.83
C SER A 23 -19.14 36.58 -3.86
N LYS A 24 -18.37 36.40 -2.76
CA LYS A 24 -17.46 35.25 -2.58
C LYS A 24 -18.18 33.91 -2.80
N THR A 25 -19.42 33.80 -2.35
CA THR A 25 -20.29 32.63 -2.54
C THR A 25 -20.56 32.39 -4.03
N THR A 26 -20.75 33.44 -4.82
CA THR A 26 -20.95 33.33 -6.27
C THR A 26 -19.68 32.84 -6.94
N VAL A 27 -18.51 33.35 -6.57
CA VAL A 27 -17.22 32.88 -7.07
C VAL A 27 -17.00 31.41 -6.73
N SER A 28 -17.19 31.03 -5.46
CA SER A 28 -17.07 29.64 -4.99
C SER A 28 -18.00 28.68 -5.74
N ARG A 29 -19.26 29.07 -5.92
CA ARG A 29 -20.24 28.26 -6.70
C ARG A 29 -19.85 28.17 -8.18
N ALA A 30 -19.32 29.22 -8.78
CA ALA A 30 -18.88 29.22 -10.18
C ALA A 30 -17.74 28.21 -10.39
N ILE A 31 -16.77 28.20 -9.47
CA ILE A 31 -15.58 27.33 -9.51
C ILE A 31 -15.97 25.87 -9.21
N SER A 32 -16.79 25.64 -8.19
CA SER A 32 -17.18 24.27 -7.77
C SER A 32 -18.21 23.61 -8.70
N GLY A 33 -18.80 24.36 -9.60
CA GLY A 33 -19.88 23.84 -10.44
C GLY A 33 -21.24 23.71 -9.72
N ASN A 34 -21.32 23.88 -8.41
CA ASN A 34 -22.48 23.66 -7.59
C ASN A 34 -23.30 24.94 -7.36
N GLY A 35 -24.61 24.81 -7.37
CA GLY A 35 -25.57 25.90 -7.09
C GLY A 35 -26.06 26.63 -8.34
N ARG A 36 -27.15 27.38 -8.19
CA ARG A 36 -27.78 28.14 -9.27
C ARG A 36 -27.03 29.46 -9.50
N ILE A 37 -26.31 29.52 -10.63
CA ILE A 37 -25.66 30.72 -11.14
C ILE A 37 -25.91 30.77 -12.65
N SER A 38 -26.05 31.97 -13.23
CA SER A 38 -26.19 32.11 -14.68
C SER A 38 -24.95 31.60 -15.42
N ALA A 39 -25.13 31.00 -16.58
CA ALA A 39 -24.01 30.53 -17.39
C ALA A 39 -23.02 31.65 -17.70
N ALA A 40 -23.52 32.86 -17.98
CA ALA A 40 -22.69 34.04 -18.23
C ALA A 40 -21.84 34.42 -17.01
N THR A 41 -22.38 34.41 -15.78
CA THR A 41 -21.62 34.73 -14.59
C THR A 41 -20.58 33.64 -14.32
N ARG A 42 -20.93 32.35 -14.51
CA ARG A 42 -19.99 31.26 -14.38
C ARG A 42 -18.81 31.41 -15.33
N GLN A 43 -19.06 31.68 -16.61
CA GLN A 43 -18.02 31.85 -17.60
C GLN A 43 -17.08 32.98 -17.22
N ARG A 44 -17.63 34.18 -16.87
CA ARG A 44 -16.83 35.33 -16.46
C ARG A 44 -15.90 35.02 -15.29
N VAL A 45 -16.38 34.25 -14.27
CA VAL A 45 -15.55 33.84 -13.14
C VAL A 45 -14.45 32.88 -13.57
N LEU A 46 -14.77 31.86 -14.38
CA LEU A 46 -13.79 30.88 -14.85
C LEU A 46 -12.70 31.52 -15.74
N ASP A 47 -13.08 32.47 -16.61
CA ASP A 47 -12.12 33.20 -17.43
C ASP A 47 -11.17 34.05 -16.60
N TYR A 48 -11.69 34.72 -15.55
CA TYR A 48 -10.89 35.50 -14.63
C TYR A 48 -9.92 34.62 -13.80
N VAL A 49 -10.42 33.49 -13.28
CA VAL A 49 -9.62 32.47 -12.56
C VAL A 49 -8.48 31.98 -13.43
N LYS A 50 -8.76 31.64 -14.70
CA LYS A 50 -7.76 31.18 -15.66
C LYS A 50 -6.73 32.27 -16.00
N ALA A 51 -7.17 33.51 -16.24
CA ALA A 51 -6.31 34.62 -16.58
C ALA A 51 -5.33 35.00 -15.45
N HIS A 52 -5.70 34.75 -14.21
CA HIS A 52 -4.88 35.08 -13.02
C HIS A 52 -4.24 33.89 -12.34
N ASN A 53 -4.25 32.71 -12.98
CA ASN A 53 -3.71 31.44 -12.44
C ASN A 53 -4.19 31.15 -10.99
N TYR A 54 -5.44 31.52 -10.69
CA TYR A 54 -5.99 31.28 -9.37
C TYR A 54 -6.31 29.81 -9.17
N THR A 55 -5.69 29.20 -8.17
CA THR A 55 -6.02 27.84 -7.71
C THR A 55 -6.82 27.94 -6.42
N PRO A 56 -8.03 27.34 -6.35
CA PRO A 56 -8.82 27.31 -5.12
C PRO A 56 -8.00 26.72 -3.97
N SER A 57 -7.98 27.40 -2.84
CA SER A 57 -7.31 26.88 -1.65
C SER A 57 -7.99 25.60 -1.15
N MET A 58 -7.27 24.48 -1.15
CA MET A 58 -7.75 23.22 -0.57
C MET A 58 -8.08 23.39 0.93
N MET A 59 -7.32 24.21 1.66
CA MET A 59 -7.61 24.53 3.06
C MET A 59 -8.99 25.22 3.21
N ALA A 60 -9.34 26.16 2.31
CA ALA A 60 -10.65 26.81 2.35
C ALA A 60 -11.79 25.83 2.00
N ARG A 61 -11.57 24.92 1.05
CA ARG A 61 -12.51 23.83 0.73
C ARG A 61 -12.67 22.89 1.93
N GLY A 62 -11.56 22.54 2.57
CA GLY A 62 -11.52 21.66 3.73
C GLY A 62 -12.28 22.21 4.93
N LEU A 63 -12.13 23.51 5.23
CA LEU A 63 -12.87 24.17 6.30
C LEU A 63 -14.39 24.09 6.12
N VAL A 64 -14.88 24.25 4.88
CA VAL A 64 -16.30 24.18 4.58
C VAL A 64 -16.82 22.73 4.68
N LYS A 65 -16.05 21.77 4.22
CA LYS A 65 -16.41 20.33 4.21
C LYS A 65 -16.03 19.60 5.51
N ARG A 66 -15.28 20.24 6.42
CA ARG A 66 -14.68 19.63 7.62
C ARG A 66 -13.81 18.42 7.27
N CYS A 67 -13.05 18.54 6.18
CA CYS A 67 -12.21 17.49 5.60
C CYS A 67 -10.80 18.07 5.44
N SER A 68 -9.78 17.31 5.81
CA SER A 68 -8.37 17.72 5.67
C SER A 68 -7.81 17.44 4.27
N TYR A 69 -8.45 16.56 3.51
CA TYR A 69 -7.95 15.99 2.27
C TYR A 69 -6.60 15.29 2.43
N ASN A 70 -6.34 14.76 3.61
CA ASN A 70 -5.16 13.95 3.89
C ASN A 70 -5.59 12.59 4.42
N ILE A 71 -4.90 11.56 3.98
CA ILE A 71 -4.95 10.23 4.59
C ILE A 71 -3.56 9.89 5.15
N SER A 72 -3.50 9.02 6.15
CA SER A 72 -2.22 8.53 6.67
C SER A 72 -1.97 7.11 6.20
N LEU A 73 -0.76 6.85 5.70
CA LEU A 73 -0.23 5.52 5.53
C LEU A 73 0.65 5.20 6.74
N VAL A 74 0.20 4.26 7.57
CA VAL A 74 0.88 3.87 8.81
C VAL A 74 1.76 2.66 8.53
N ILE A 75 3.06 2.82 8.78
CA ILE A 75 4.07 1.75 8.61
C ILE A 75 4.80 1.49 9.93
N SER A 76 5.37 0.30 10.07
CA SER A 76 6.23 -0.02 11.21
C SER A 76 7.57 0.71 11.10
N LYS A 77 8.15 1.12 12.23
CA LYS A 77 9.55 1.58 12.30
C LYS A 77 10.54 0.43 12.13
N GLN A 78 10.10 -0.79 12.40
CA GLN A 78 10.96 -1.99 12.44
C GLN A 78 10.88 -2.83 11.15
N PHE A 79 10.37 -2.27 10.05
CA PHE A 79 10.38 -3.04 8.82
C PHE A 79 11.82 -3.25 8.30
N SER A 80 12.06 -4.45 7.78
CA SER A 80 13.37 -4.85 7.29
C SER A 80 13.63 -4.33 5.87
N ASP A 81 14.89 -4.26 5.46
CA ASP A 81 15.28 -3.92 4.08
C ASP A 81 14.65 -4.85 3.04
N PHE A 82 14.25 -6.05 3.43
CA PHE A 82 13.62 -7.04 2.56
C PHE A 82 12.15 -6.73 2.29
N GLU A 83 11.44 -6.12 3.24
CA GLU A 83 10.05 -5.67 3.06
C GLU A 83 9.95 -4.39 2.22
N LEU A 84 11.07 -3.67 2.04
CA LEU A 84 11.13 -2.42 1.27
C LEU A 84 10.56 -2.53 -0.16
N PRO A 85 10.88 -3.56 -0.97
CA PRO A 85 10.32 -3.66 -2.31
C PRO A 85 8.80 -3.80 -2.32
N TYR A 86 8.25 -4.58 -1.40
CA TYR A 86 6.82 -4.74 -1.21
C TYR A 86 6.16 -3.43 -0.75
N LEU A 87 6.69 -2.82 0.32
CA LEU A 87 6.19 -1.56 0.86
C LEU A 87 6.23 -0.44 -0.17
N ARG A 88 7.31 -0.35 -0.96
CA ARG A 88 7.45 0.63 -2.05
C ARG A 88 6.34 0.51 -3.09
N LYS A 89 5.93 -0.71 -3.47
CA LYS A 89 4.82 -0.95 -4.40
C LYS A 89 3.48 -0.50 -3.78
N VAL A 90 3.22 -0.89 -2.53
CA VAL A 90 2.03 -0.44 -1.79
C VAL A 90 1.98 1.09 -1.72
N MET A 91 3.06 1.73 -1.27
CA MET A 91 3.15 3.20 -1.14
C MET A 91 2.88 3.91 -2.48
N ARG A 92 3.49 3.42 -3.57
CA ARG A 92 3.28 3.99 -4.92
C ARG A 92 1.81 3.97 -5.30
N SER A 93 1.13 2.84 -5.11
CA SER A 93 -0.28 2.68 -5.46
C SER A 93 -1.19 3.51 -4.57
N VAL A 94 -0.91 3.56 -3.27
CA VAL A 94 -1.64 4.42 -2.33
C VAL A 94 -1.53 5.88 -2.74
N TYR A 95 -0.30 6.36 -3.01
CA TYR A 95 -0.06 7.74 -3.42
C TYR A 95 -0.79 8.09 -4.73
N GLN A 96 -0.73 7.21 -5.72
CA GLN A 96 -1.39 7.43 -7.01
C GLN A 96 -2.91 7.53 -6.86
N VAL A 97 -3.54 6.55 -6.20
CA VAL A 97 -5.01 6.51 -6.05
C VAL A 97 -5.53 7.64 -5.17
N ALA A 98 -4.80 7.99 -4.10
CA ALA A 98 -5.13 9.13 -3.25
C ALA A 98 -5.07 10.44 -4.04
N GLY A 99 -3.97 10.65 -4.81
CA GLY A 99 -3.78 11.85 -5.62
C GLY A 99 -4.85 12.03 -6.70
N ASP A 100 -5.28 10.95 -7.35
CA ASP A 100 -6.39 10.96 -8.32
C ASP A 100 -7.73 11.41 -7.71
N SER A 101 -7.83 11.37 -6.36
CA SER A 101 -9.00 11.77 -5.58
C SER A 101 -8.82 13.06 -4.79
N ASP A 102 -7.82 13.87 -5.11
CA ASP A 102 -7.46 15.11 -4.41
C ASP A 102 -7.01 14.90 -2.94
N TYR A 103 -6.51 13.71 -2.56
CA TYR A 103 -5.98 13.44 -1.22
C TYR A 103 -4.46 13.40 -1.21
N ASP A 104 -3.86 14.05 -0.21
CA ASP A 104 -2.44 13.90 0.10
C ASP A 104 -2.21 12.72 1.06
N VAL A 105 -1.03 12.10 0.97
CA VAL A 105 -0.65 10.96 1.80
C VAL A 105 0.41 11.36 2.80
N LEU A 106 0.10 11.25 4.09
CA LEU A 106 1.04 11.44 5.19
C LEU A 106 1.60 10.09 5.61
N LEU A 107 2.92 9.93 5.53
CA LEU A 107 3.59 8.74 6.06
C LEU A 107 3.73 8.86 7.58
N THR A 108 3.23 7.86 8.31
CA THR A 108 3.31 7.81 9.77
C THR A 108 4.01 6.53 10.20
N MET A 109 5.14 6.67 10.86
CA MET A 109 5.90 5.53 11.38
C MET A 109 5.59 5.29 12.84
N VAL A 110 5.31 4.04 13.21
CA VAL A 110 4.96 3.63 14.59
C VAL A 110 5.73 2.39 15.01
N ASP A 111 6.03 2.28 16.28
CA ASP A 111 6.42 1.03 16.91
C ASP A 111 5.19 0.18 17.23
N GLU A 112 5.38 -1.09 17.60
CA GLU A 112 4.29 -2.06 17.80
C GLU A 112 3.22 -1.57 18.80
N ASN A 113 3.65 -0.97 19.90
CA ASN A 113 2.76 -0.52 20.97
C ASN A 113 2.58 1.02 20.98
N GLU A 114 3.00 1.72 19.92
CA GLU A 114 2.97 3.17 19.88
C GLU A 114 1.74 3.69 19.13
N THR A 115 0.89 4.45 19.84
CA THR A 115 -0.29 5.09 19.25
C THR A 115 -0.11 6.60 19.04
N ARG A 116 0.82 7.22 19.77
CA ARG A 116 0.98 8.68 19.86
C ARG A 116 1.16 9.39 18.52
N PRO A 117 1.93 8.91 17.53
CA PRO A 117 2.03 9.60 16.23
C PRO A 117 0.68 9.72 15.52
N VAL A 118 -0.15 8.65 15.61
CA VAL A 118 -1.49 8.63 15.03
C VAL A 118 -2.44 9.52 15.83
N GLU A 119 -2.45 9.42 17.17
CA GLU A 119 -3.25 10.27 18.05
C GLU A 119 -3.03 11.76 17.75
N ARG A 120 -1.78 12.18 17.58
CA ARG A 120 -1.42 13.57 17.26
C ARG A 120 -2.05 14.02 15.93
N LEU A 121 -2.08 13.18 14.91
CA LEU A 121 -2.71 13.50 13.62
C LEU A 121 -4.22 13.67 13.78
N LEU A 122 -4.84 12.82 14.59
CA LEU A 122 -6.29 12.85 14.87
C LEU A 122 -6.67 14.05 15.71
N ASP A 123 -5.92 14.35 16.80
CA ASP A 123 -6.17 15.47 17.70
C ASP A 123 -6.10 16.82 16.96
N TYR A 124 -5.16 16.96 16.03
CA TYR A 124 -5.02 18.15 15.21
C TYR A 124 -5.86 18.12 13.92
N ARG A 125 -6.71 17.09 13.72
CA ARG A 125 -7.55 16.92 12.52
C ARG A 125 -6.76 17.04 11.23
N LYS A 126 -5.56 16.44 11.20
CA LYS A 126 -4.66 16.49 10.04
C LYS A 126 -4.96 15.43 9.00
N ILE A 127 -5.74 14.42 9.35
CA ILE A 127 -6.12 13.31 8.47
C ILE A 127 -7.60 13.02 8.58
N ASP A 128 -8.19 12.53 7.50
CA ASP A 128 -9.59 12.11 7.42
C ASP A 128 -9.74 10.59 7.64
N GLY A 129 -8.70 9.83 7.32
CA GLY A 129 -8.66 8.38 7.49
C GLY A 129 -7.23 7.87 7.36
N LEU A 130 -7.07 6.55 7.49
CA LEU A 130 -5.74 5.94 7.41
C LEU A 130 -5.75 4.50 6.90
N ILE A 131 -4.59 4.08 6.39
CA ILE A 131 -4.30 2.71 5.99
C ILE A 131 -3.22 2.17 6.92
N LEU A 132 -3.51 1.05 7.60
CA LEU A 132 -2.53 0.27 8.35
C LEU A 132 -1.87 -0.71 7.37
N THR A 133 -0.54 -0.64 7.19
CA THR A 133 0.14 -1.50 6.19
C THR A 133 0.42 -2.92 6.69
N ARG A 134 0.19 -3.15 7.96
CA ARG A 134 0.26 -4.49 8.58
C ARG A 134 -0.72 -4.56 9.74
N THR A 135 -1.09 -5.76 10.11
CA THR A 135 -1.86 -6.05 11.32
C THR A 135 -0.98 -6.80 12.31
N LEU A 136 -1.11 -6.43 13.57
CA LEU A 136 -0.50 -7.16 14.69
C LEU A 136 -1.59 -7.96 15.40
N GLU A 137 -1.21 -9.06 16.00
CA GLU A 137 -2.01 -9.66 17.07
C GLU A 137 -2.14 -8.61 18.18
N HIS A 138 -3.35 -8.20 18.53
CA HIS A 138 -3.61 -7.13 19.51
C HIS A 138 -3.08 -5.74 19.13
N ASP A 139 -3.29 -5.31 17.86
CA ASP A 139 -2.87 -3.98 17.39
C ASP A 139 -3.56 -2.85 18.19
N PRO A 140 -2.82 -2.01 18.95
CA PRO A 140 -3.41 -0.96 19.78
C PRO A 140 -4.08 0.16 19.00
N LEU A 141 -3.78 0.31 17.71
CA LEU A 141 -4.40 1.32 16.87
C LEU A 141 -5.85 0.97 16.52
N ILE A 142 -6.20 -0.30 16.39
CA ILE A 142 -7.55 -0.72 16.01
C ILE A 142 -8.60 -0.24 17.02
N PRO A 143 -8.50 -0.55 18.34
CA PRO A 143 -9.47 -0.06 19.33
C PRO A 143 -9.48 1.47 19.44
N LEU A 144 -8.31 2.13 19.31
CA LEU A 144 -8.22 3.59 19.31
C LEU A 144 -9.03 4.21 18.16
N LEU A 145 -8.86 3.69 16.93
CA LEU A 145 -9.53 4.21 15.74
C LEU A 145 -11.04 3.96 15.78
N LYS A 146 -11.46 2.77 16.23
CA LYS A 146 -12.88 2.45 16.45
C LYS A 146 -13.52 3.38 17.48
N ALA A 147 -12.87 3.61 18.63
CA ALA A 147 -13.36 4.51 19.67
C ALA A 147 -13.52 5.96 19.16
N ARG A 148 -12.60 6.40 18.31
CA ARG A 148 -12.64 7.75 17.70
C ARG A 148 -13.50 7.84 16.43
N LYS A 149 -14.06 6.72 15.98
CA LYS A 149 -14.87 6.62 14.75
C LYS A 149 -14.15 7.17 13.52
N VAL A 150 -12.87 6.90 13.41
CA VAL A 150 -12.05 7.30 12.27
C VAL A 150 -12.13 6.19 11.21
N PRO A 151 -12.44 6.50 9.95
CA PRO A 151 -12.38 5.53 8.87
C PRO A 151 -10.94 5.02 8.67
N PHE A 152 -10.77 3.70 8.60
CA PHE A 152 -9.48 3.08 8.33
C PHE A 152 -9.65 1.74 7.63
N VAL A 153 -8.59 1.35 6.93
CA VAL A 153 -8.47 0.05 6.27
C VAL A 153 -7.17 -0.60 6.72
N ALA A 154 -7.22 -1.87 7.06
CA ALA A 154 -6.03 -2.66 7.36
C ALA A 154 -5.60 -3.47 6.13
N ILE A 155 -4.32 -3.48 5.83
CA ILE A 155 -3.71 -4.45 4.94
C ILE A 155 -3.32 -5.67 5.78
N GLY A 156 -3.88 -6.84 5.45
CA GLY A 156 -3.75 -8.06 6.23
C GLY A 156 -5.07 -8.50 6.85
N GLN A 157 -5.01 -9.47 7.73
CA GLN A 157 -6.19 -10.08 8.36
C GLN A 157 -6.23 -9.76 9.86
N PRO A 158 -6.86 -8.63 10.27
CA PRO A 158 -7.03 -8.31 11.68
C PRO A 158 -7.95 -9.33 12.35
N GLU A 159 -7.73 -9.60 13.63
CA GLU A 159 -8.57 -10.50 14.44
C GLU A 159 -10.03 -10.05 14.47
N ASP A 160 -10.25 -8.75 14.54
CA ASP A 160 -11.58 -8.15 14.53
C ASP A 160 -12.19 -8.18 13.13
N ASN A 161 -13.14 -9.08 12.94
CA ASN A 161 -13.84 -9.31 11.67
C ASN A 161 -14.68 -8.12 11.18
N GLN A 162 -14.86 -7.09 11.98
CA GLN A 162 -15.58 -5.86 11.60
C GLN A 162 -14.65 -4.77 11.04
N VAL A 163 -13.36 -4.97 11.08
CA VAL A 163 -12.39 -4.04 10.52
C VAL A 163 -12.36 -4.20 9.00
N LEU A 164 -12.45 -3.05 8.29
CA LEU A 164 -12.23 -3.05 6.85
C LEU A 164 -10.81 -3.51 6.55
N SER A 165 -10.68 -4.56 5.77
CA SER A 165 -9.39 -5.13 5.44
C SER A 165 -9.28 -5.57 3.99
N VAL A 166 -8.06 -5.51 3.47
CA VAL A 166 -7.69 -6.03 2.16
C VAL A 166 -6.46 -6.89 2.34
N ASP A 167 -6.51 -8.12 1.88
CA ASP A 167 -5.37 -9.04 1.91
C ASP A 167 -5.40 -9.95 0.69
N HIS A 168 -4.32 -10.67 0.46
CA HIS A 168 -4.29 -11.75 -0.52
C HIS A 168 -4.73 -13.07 0.13
N ASP A 169 -5.26 -13.99 -0.68
CA ASP A 169 -5.47 -15.39 -0.28
C ASP A 169 -4.11 -16.10 -0.13
N GLN A 170 -3.41 -15.76 0.95
CA GLN A 170 -2.09 -16.34 1.25
C GLN A 170 -2.20 -17.84 1.52
N VAL A 171 -3.24 -18.27 2.23
CA VAL A 171 -3.48 -19.67 2.55
C VAL A 171 -3.73 -20.50 1.29
N GLY A 172 -4.55 -19.97 0.37
CA GLY A 172 -4.80 -20.62 -0.93
C GLY A 172 -3.53 -20.71 -1.77
N GLY A 173 -2.76 -19.63 -1.86
CA GLY A 173 -1.50 -19.59 -2.60
C GLY A 173 -0.46 -20.58 -2.07
N CYS A 174 -0.28 -20.63 -0.76
CA CYS A 174 0.63 -21.60 -0.13
C CYS A 174 0.16 -23.04 -0.32
N ARG A 175 -1.14 -23.28 -0.15
CA ARG A 175 -1.74 -24.62 -0.35
C ARG A 175 -1.58 -25.10 -1.78
N GLU A 176 -1.84 -24.24 -2.75
CA GLU A 176 -1.72 -24.59 -4.17
C GLU A 176 -0.26 -24.85 -4.55
N MET A 177 0.69 -24.00 -4.14
CA MET A 177 2.12 -24.23 -4.35
C MET A 177 2.56 -25.57 -3.76
N THR A 178 2.23 -25.83 -2.50
CA THR A 178 2.55 -27.09 -1.82
C THR A 178 1.96 -28.29 -2.56
N SER A 179 0.69 -28.20 -2.98
CA SER A 179 0.01 -29.24 -3.72
C SER A 179 0.68 -29.51 -5.08
N LEU A 180 1.08 -28.46 -5.81
CA LEU A 180 1.79 -28.60 -7.08
C LEU A 180 3.13 -29.32 -6.92
N LEU A 181 3.90 -28.99 -5.87
CA LEU A 181 5.17 -29.65 -5.59
C LEU A 181 4.96 -31.14 -5.23
N LEU A 182 3.99 -31.45 -4.38
CA LEU A 182 3.63 -32.84 -4.00
C LEU A 182 3.12 -33.64 -5.18
N MET A 183 2.27 -33.06 -6.04
CA MET A 183 1.77 -33.74 -7.26
C MET A 183 2.89 -34.09 -8.26
N LYS A 184 3.99 -33.33 -8.23
CA LYS A 184 5.21 -33.64 -8.99
C LYS A 184 6.09 -34.73 -8.32
N GLY A 185 5.63 -35.29 -7.21
CA GLY A 185 6.36 -36.30 -6.44
C GLY A 185 7.55 -35.75 -5.65
N MET A 186 7.58 -34.45 -5.39
CA MET A 186 8.67 -33.81 -4.66
C MET A 186 8.54 -34.04 -3.15
N LEU A 187 9.63 -34.43 -2.51
CA LEU A 187 9.78 -34.45 -1.06
C LEU A 187 10.51 -33.15 -0.64
N PHE A 188 9.82 -32.22 0.03
CA PHE A 188 10.39 -30.91 0.32
C PHE A 188 10.68 -30.70 1.81
N LEU A 189 11.66 -29.81 2.07
CA LEU A 189 11.95 -29.21 3.36
C LEU A 189 11.37 -27.81 3.37
N GLU A 190 10.58 -27.50 4.38
CA GLU A 190 10.12 -26.14 4.70
C GLU A 190 11.17 -25.42 5.55
N LEU A 191 11.61 -24.22 5.11
CA LEU A 191 12.59 -23.42 5.84
C LEU A 191 11.94 -22.11 6.29
N GLU A 192 11.95 -21.89 7.60
CA GLU A 192 11.59 -20.64 8.24
C GLU A 192 12.82 -19.76 8.53
N SER A 193 12.61 -18.47 8.75
CA SER A 193 13.60 -17.40 8.58
C SER A 193 14.89 -17.49 9.39
N ASP A 194 14.90 -18.04 10.60
CA ASP A 194 16.06 -17.89 11.49
C ASP A 194 16.94 -19.15 11.60
N ASP A 195 16.49 -20.29 11.07
CA ASP A 195 17.20 -21.57 11.14
C ASP A 195 17.90 -21.99 9.86
N LEU A 196 18.15 -21.05 8.93
CA LEU A 196 18.86 -21.37 7.69
C LEU A 196 20.34 -21.70 8.00
N ARG A 197 20.57 -22.92 8.40
CA ARG A 197 21.92 -23.47 8.57
C ARG A 197 22.25 -24.41 7.42
N MET A 198 23.47 -24.30 6.94
CA MET A 198 23.98 -25.16 5.86
C MET A 198 23.79 -26.64 6.22
N GLU A 199 23.96 -26.99 7.52
CA GLU A 199 23.76 -28.33 8.03
C GLU A 199 22.29 -28.81 7.87
N ALA A 200 21.31 -27.94 8.07
CA ALA A 200 19.90 -28.28 7.93
C ALA A 200 19.56 -28.62 6.45
N VAL A 201 20.06 -27.81 5.52
CA VAL A 201 19.89 -28.07 4.09
C VAL A 201 20.56 -29.39 3.69
N GLN A 202 21.81 -29.62 4.15
CA GLN A 202 22.56 -30.82 3.86
C GLN A 202 21.88 -32.07 4.42
N GLN A 203 21.42 -32.02 5.68
CA GLN A 203 20.67 -33.11 6.30
C GLN A 203 19.35 -33.43 5.59
N ALA A 204 18.65 -32.41 5.07
CA ALA A 204 17.42 -32.63 4.31
C ALA A 204 17.71 -33.36 2.99
N VAL A 205 18.76 -32.96 2.28
CA VAL A 205 19.20 -33.63 1.06
C VAL A 205 19.61 -35.10 1.34
N GLU A 206 20.36 -35.35 2.42
CA GLU A 206 20.76 -36.68 2.87
C GLU A 206 19.56 -37.58 3.20
N ARG A 207 18.47 -36.98 3.68
CA ARG A 207 17.18 -37.66 3.98
C ARG A 207 16.30 -37.84 2.73
N GLY A 208 16.79 -37.43 1.55
CA GLY A 208 16.11 -37.63 0.27
C GLY A 208 15.18 -36.50 -0.12
N ALA A 209 15.24 -35.33 0.52
CA ALA A 209 14.51 -34.16 0.02
C ALA A 209 15.07 -33.76 -1.37
N ASP A 210 14.19 -33.59 -2.33
CA ASP A 210 14.54 -33.21 -3.71
C ASP A 210 13.99 -31.83 -4.08
N CYS A 211 13.33 -31.16 -3.12
CA CYS A 211 12.83 -29.79 -3.25
C CYS A 211 12.92 -29.07 -1.91
N ILE A 212 13.29 -27.79 -1.95
CA ILE A 212 13.22 -26.88 -0.82
C ILE A 212 12.16 -25.83 -1.11
N LEU A 213 11.21 -25.64 -0.17
CA LEU A 213 10.21 -24.60 -0.21
C LEU A 213 10.56 -23.55 0.84
N CYS A 214 10.95 -22.37 0.40
CA CYS A 214 11.29 -21.24 1.28
C CYS A 214 10.07 -20.41 1.61
N MET A 215 9.94 -19.99 2.86
CA MET A 215 8.81 -19.19 3.33
C MET A 215 8.80 -17.78 2.73
N ASP A 216 9.97 -17.25 2.37
CA ASP A 216 10.11 -15.93 1.74
C ASP A 216 11.20 -15.89 0.65
N GLU A 217 11.21 -14.79 -0.09
CA GLU A 217 12.15 -14.58 -1.20
C GLU A 217 13.61 -14.40 -0.75
N ARG A 218 13.84 -13.88 0.46
CA ARG A 218 15.19 -13.76 1.04
C ARG A 218 15.78 -15.11 1.31
N LEU A 219 15.01 -15.98 1.98
CA LEU A 219 15.41 -17.35 2.24
C LEU A 219 15.71 -18.10 0.95
N ALA A 220 14.87 -17.91 -0.08
CA ALA A 220 15.09 -18.54 -1.36
C ALA A 220 16.42 -18.13 -2.01
N GLN A 221 16.79 -16.84 -1.93
CA GLN A 221 18.09 -16.36 -2.44
C GLN A 221 19.26 -16.90 -1.62
N LEU A 222 19.16 -16.85 -0.29
CA LEU A 222 20.20 -17.41 0.59
C LEU A 222 20.39 -18.90 0.36
N THR A 223 19.28 -19.65 0.28
CA THR A 223 19.29 -21.08 0.00
C THR A 223 19.94 -21.39 -1.35
N LEU A 224 19.61 -20.63 -2.42
CA LEU A 224 20.25 -20.82 -3.72
C LEU A 224 21.78 -20.63 -3.63
N ASN A 225 22.24 -19.65 -2.86
CA ASN A 225 23.68 -19.44 -2.67
C ASN A 225 24.33 -20.57 -1.88
N MET A 226 23.66 -21.08 -0.84
CA MET A 226 24.14 -22.24 -0.08
C MET A 226 24.23 -23.50 -0.94
N LEU A 227 23.21 -23.76 -1.77
CA LEU A 227 23.20 -24.91 -2.68
C LEU A 227 24.40 -24.83 -3.65
N LYS A 228 24.71 -23.63 -4.16
CA LYS A 228 25.90 -23.42 -5.01
C LYS A 228 27.22 -23.74 -4.26
N GLN A 229 27.32 -23.35 -2.98
CA GLN A 229 28.50 -23.64 -2.14
C GLN A 229 28.65 -25.15 -1.87
N LEU A 230 27.53 -25.88 -1.77
CA LEU A 230 27.48 -27.32 -1.61
C LEU A 230 27.68 -28.06 -2.95
N ASN A 231 27.90 -27.35 -4.07
CA ASN A 231 27.97 -27.91 -5.43
C ASN A 231 26.71 -28.67 -5.86
N LEU A 232 25.54 -28.31 -5.30
CA LEU A 232 24.24 -28.86 -5.70
C LEU A 232 23.63 -27.99 -6.80
N ARG A 233 23.26 -28.61 -7.91
CA ARG A 233 22.68 -27.92 -9.08
C ARG A 233 21.17 -27.81 -8.93
N VAL A 234 20.64 -26.61 -9.18
CA VAL A 234 19.21 -26.37 -9.23
C VAL A 234 18.78 -26.26 -10.70
N PRO A 235 17.82 -27.02 -11.19
CA PRO A 235 16.95 -27.98 -10.50
C PRO A 235 17.42 -29.45 -10.53
N GLN A 236 18.61 -29.76 -11.08
CA GLN A 236 19.03 -31.13 -11.42
C GLN A 236 19.25 -32.03 -10.19
N ASP A 237 19.89 -31.48 -9.15
CA ASP A 237 20.20 -32.24 -7.92
C ASP A 237 19.14 -31.96 -6.84
N ILE A 238 18.64 -30.71 -6.78
CA ILE A 238 17.57 -30.28 -5.87
C ILE A 238 16.77 -29.13 -6.49
N ARG A 239 15.47 -29.10 -6.25
CA ARG A 239 14.57 -28.05 -6.71
C ARG A 239 14.40 -26.98 -5.64
N LEU A 240 14.02 -25.75 -6.05
CA LEU A 240 13.85 -24.64 -5.13
C LEU A 240 12.59 -23.84 -5.48
N ALA A 241 11.77 -23.55 -4.48
CA ALA A 241 10.57 -22.73 -4.62
C ALA A 241 10.46 -21.74 -3.45
N SER A 242 9.67 -20.69 -3.64
CA SER A 242 9.39 -19.65 -2.63
C SER A 242 7.89 -19.42 -2.50
N LEU A 243 7.41 -19.17 -1.28
CA LEU A 243 6.03 -18.76 -1.03
C LEU A 243 5.77 -17.28 -1.34
N TYR A 244 6.82 -16.48 -1.52
CA TYR A 244 6.70 -15.09 -1.96
C TYR A 244 7.63 -14.80 -3.13
N ASP A 245 7.13 -14.01 -4.08
CA ASP A 245 7.85 -13.62 -5.30
C ASP A 245 8.29 -12.17 -5.27
N ASN A 246 9.47 -11.91 -5.83
CA ASN A 246 9.92 -10.57 -6.15
C ASN A 246 10.79 -10.54 -7.43
N GLU A 247 11.16 -9.33 -7.86
CA GLU A 247 11.98 -9.14 -9.06
C GLU A 247 13.36 -9.81 -8.97
N ASN A 248 13.90 -9.98 -7.76
CA ASN A 248 15.20 -10.62 -7.57
C ASN A 248 15.13 -12.12 -7.90
N LEU A 249 14.03 -12.81 -7.55
CA LEU A 249 13.87 -14.24 -7.83
C LEU A 249 13.74 -14.52 -9.32
N VAL A 250 13.22 -13.58 -10.10
CA VAL A 250 13.16 -13.68 -11.57
C VAL A 250 14.56 -13.61 -12.18
N ASN A 251 15.46 -12.84 -11.58
CA ASN A 251 16.81 -12.58 -12.08
C ASN A 251 17.88 -13.53 -11.52
N THR A 252 17.50 -14.51 -10.69
CA THR A 252 18.43 -15.54 -10.23
C THR A 252 18.77 -16.52 -11.38
N VAL A 253 19.87 -17.27 -11.20
CA VAL A 253 20.26 -18.35 -12.11
C VAL A 253 20.36 -19.65 -11.32
N PRO A 254 19.37 -20.55 -11.54
CA PRO A 254 18.15 -20.42 -12.35
C PRO A 254 17.10 -19.49 -11.71
N PRO A 255 16.14 -18.95 -12.50
CA PRO A 255 14.97 -18.24 -11.95
C PRO A 255 14.14 -19.12 -11.04
N ILE A 256 13.74 -18.58 -9.87
CA ILE A 256 13.06 -19.34 -8.81
C ILE A 256 11.55 -19.32 -8.98
N THR A 257 10.92 -20.50 -8.93
CA THR A 257 9.46 -20.69 -8.85
C THR A 257 8.91 -20.06 -7.60
N ALA A 258 7.83 -19.24 -7.70
CA ALA A 258 7.29 -18.56 -6.54
C ALA A 258 5.80 -18.24 -6.67
N VAL A 259 5.15 -17.97 -5.52
CA VAL A 259 3.80 -17.43 -5.45
C VAL A 259 3.88 -15.91 -5.52
N GLN A 260 3.16 -15.33 -6.48
CA GLN A 260 3.10 -13.89 -6.69
C GLN A 260 1.86 -13.29 -6.02
N PHE A 261 2.07 -12.43 -5.03
CA PHE A 261 1.08 -11.57 -4.41
C PHE A 261 1.29 -10.14 -4.88
N ASN A 262 0.29 -9.56 -5.56
CA ASN A 262 0.47 -8.27 -6.23
C ASN A 262 0.30 -7.09 -5.25
N ALA A 263 1.41 -6.58 -4.72
CA ALA A 263 1.44 -5.47 -3.78
C ALA A 263 0.88 -4.14 -4.36
N ASP A 264 0.97 -3.93 -5.68
CA ASP A 264 0.39 -2.75 -6.32
C ASP A 264 -1.14 -2.79 -6.26
N ILE A 265 -1.75 -3.95 -6.53
CA ILE A 265 -3.21 -4.14 -6.43
C ILE A 265 -3.66 -3.99 -4.98
N LEU A 266 -2.88 -4.48 -4.03
CA LEU A 266 -3.18 -4.39 -2.60
C LEU A 266 -3.28 -2.93 -2.14
N GLY A 267 -2.27 -2.12 -2.44
CA GLY A 267 -2.28 -0.68 -2.12
C GLY A 267 -3.41 0.08 -2.82
N LEU A 268 -3.67 -0.25 -4.10
CA LEU A 268 -4.77 0.31 -4.87
C LEU A 268 -6.12 0.03 -4.20
N LYS A 269 -6.39 -1.25 -3.88
CA LYS A 269 -7.68 -1.68 -3.31
C LYS A 269 -7.88 -1.13 -1.89
N ALA A 270 -6.85 -1.15 -1.05
CA ALA A 270 -6.92 -0.57 0.30
C ALA A 270 -7.27 0.93 0.24
N THR A 271 -6.67 1.68 -0.68
CA THR A 271 -6.97 3.10 -0.85
C THR A 271 -8.39 3.33 -1.38
N GLN A 272 -8.83 2.56 -2.38
CA GLN A 272 -10.19 2.65 -2.89
C GLN A 272 -11.23 2.39 -1.80
N GLN A 273 -11.05 1.34 -0.98
CA GLN A 273 -11.94 1.03 0.15
C GLN A 273 -11.98 2.17 1.17
N LEU A 274 -10.81 2.75 1.53
CA LEU A 274 -10.77 3.88 2.43
C LEU A 274 -11.52 5.09 1.86
N LEU A 275 -11.29 5.45 0.60
CA LEU A 275 -11.95 6.59 -0.04
C LEU A 275 -13.47 6.39 -0.15
N CYS A 276 -13.93 5.17 -0.46
CA CYS A 276 -15.35 4.83 -0.42
C CYS A 276 -15.94 5.01 0.98
N ALA A 277 -15.24 4.53 2.02
CA ALA A 277 -15.67 4.70 3.41
C ALA A 277 -15.76 6.17 3.83
N LEU A 278 -14.78 7.00 3.43
CA LEU A 278 -14.77 8.45 3.67
C LEU A 278 -15.94 9.17 2.99
N GLN A 279 -16.40 8.66 1.87
CA GLN A 279 -17.53 9.20 1.11
C GLN A 279 -18.89 8.61 1.54
N GLY A 280 -18.91 7.70 2.52
CA GLY A 280 -20.12 6.99 2.96
C GLY A 280 -20.69 6.05 1.90
N GLN A 281 -19.85 5.59 0.97
CA GLN A 281 -20.22 4.61 -0.04
C GLN A 281 -20.13 3.18 0.52
N PRO A 282 -20.83 2.21 -0.08
CA PRO A 282 -20.69 0.81 0.31
C PRO A 282 -19.27 0.32 0.18
N VAL A 283 -18.81 -0.45 1.17
CA VAL A 283 -17.47 -1.05 1.24
C VAL A 283 -17.59 -2.53 1.57
N GLU A 284 -16.66 -3.31 1.07
CA GLU A 284 -16.51 -4.71 1.44
C GLU A 284 -15.69 -4.80 2.73
N THR A 285 -16.23 -5.46 3.76
CA THR A 285 -15.56 -5.52 5.06
C THR A 285 -14.24 -6.27 5.00
N ARG A 286 -14.19 -7.38 4.25
CA ARG A 286 -12.99 -8.16 4.01
C ARG A 286 -12.86 -8.45 2.53
N MET A 287 -11.92 -7.80 1.88
CA MET A 287 -11.61 -8.01 0.48
C MET A 287 -10.41 -8.94 0.36
N GLU A 288 -10.63 -10.09 -0.25
CA GLU A 288 -9.59 -11.07 -0.53
C GLU A 288 -9.14 -10.95 -1.99
N LEU A 289 -7.85 -10.80 -2.21
CA LEU A 289 -7.23 -10.70 -3.53
C LEU A 289 -6.61 -12.04 -3.90
N GLY A 290 -6.71 -12.40 -5.16
CA GLY A 290 -6.08 -13.61 -5.69
C GLY A 290 -4.55 -13.51 -5.74
N TYR A 291 -3.95 -14.64 -6.09
CA TYR A 291 -2.51 -14.82 -6.29
C TYR A 291 -2.25 -15.46 -7.66
N GLN A 292 -0.98 -15.54 -8.03
CA GLN A 292 -0.53 -16.26 -9.22
C GLN A 292 0.70 -17.09 -8.88
N ILE A 293 0.75 -18.35 -9.37
CA ILE A 293 1.95 -19.18 -9.25
C ILE A 293 2.78 -19.03 -10.52
N SER A 294 4.01 -18.57 -10.36
CA SER A 294 4.99 -18.44 -11.42
C SER A 294 5.93 -19.65 -11.43
N LEU A 295 5.65 -20.64 -12.26
CA LEU A 295 6.53 -21.79 -12.44
C LEU A 295 7.73 -21.38 -13.30
N ARG A 296 8.95 -21.57 -12.76
CA ARG A 296 10.23 -21.18 -13.38
C ARG A 296 11.21 -22.36 -13.39
N GLN A 297 12.40 -22.13 -13.93
CA GLN A 297 13.41 -23.18 -14.12
C GLN A 297 13.81 -23.92 -12.84
N SER A 298 13.74 -23.30 -11.68
CA SER A 298 14.17 -23.93 -10.41
C SER A 298 13.35 -25.15 -9.99
N THR A 299 12.17 -25.38 -10.60
CA THR A 299 11.32 -26.57 -10.37
C THR A 299 10.94 -27.30 -11.66
N GLN A 300 11.47 -26.87 -12.80
CA GLN A 300 11.23 -27.51 -14.11
C GLN A 300 12.48 -28.32 -14.49
N THR A 301 12.31 -29.60 -14.71
CA THR A 301 13.32 -30.53 -15.27
C THR A 301 13.05 -30.76 -16.72
#